data_3f3238876f95250adaf56615f4ee75db
#
_entry.id   3f3238876f95250adaf56615f4ee75db
#
_cell.length_a   1.000
_cell.length_b   1.000
_cell.length_c   1.000
_cell.angle_alpha   90.00
_cell.angle_beta   90.00
_cell.angle_gamma   90.00
#
_symmetry.space_group_name_H-M   'P 1'
#
loop_
_entity.id
_entity.type
_entity.pdbx_description
1 polymer ?
#
loop_
_entity_poly.entity_id
_entity_poly.type
_entity_poly.pdbx_seq_one_letter_code
_entity_poly.pdbx_strand_id
1 'polypeptide(L)'
;MSPPVGADGYEVAAAGGVVVREAGEGIEVVLVHRPRYDDWSLPKGKLEKGEGFEQAALREIEEEMGLSCRLGPELEPATYKDQKGRSKIVRWYRMELADSGAEPPPFEPNDEVDELRWLSPAAAAELVDYEHDRLLLHGLESGSA
;
A
#
# COMPACT_ATOMS: atom_id res chain seq x y z
N MET A 1 -29.57 -12.69 9.52
CA MET A 1 -29.29 -11.31 9.14
C MET A 1 -27.86 -11.15 8.68
N SER A 2 -27.68 -10.51 7.57
CA SER A 2 -26.33 -10.28 7.07
C SER A 2 -25.62 -9.27 7.95
N PRO A 3 -24.32 -9.44 8.21
CA PRO A 3 -23.57 -8.41 8.91
C PRO A 3 -23.58 -7.11 8.10
N PRO A 4 -23.42 -5.97 8.75
CA PRO A 4 -23.31 -4.74 8.01
C PRO A 4 -22.15 -4.82 7.05
N VAL A 5 -22.41 -4.48 5.80
CA VAL A 5 -21.37 -4.47 4.79
C VAL A 5 -20.69 -3.12 4.78
N GLY A 6 -19.38 -3.16 4.60
CA GLY A 6 -18.60 -1.95 4.49
C GLY A 6 -18.71 -1.37 3.09
N ALA A 7 -17.77 -0.52 2.76
CA ALA A 7 -17.70 0.10 1.45
C ALA A 7 -17.61 -0.96 0.37
N ASP A 8 -18.24 -0.72 -0.76
CA ASP A 8 -18.30 -1.61 -1.92
C ASP A 8 -18.95 -2.96 -1.62
N GLY A 9 -19.74 -3.07 -0.56
CA GLY A 9 -20.47 -4.28 -0.23
C GLY A 9 -19.64 -5.37 0.44
N TYR A 10 -18.44 -5.05 0.88
CA TYR A 10 -17.57 -6.00 1.58
C TYR A 10 -17.63 -5.79 3.08
N GLU A 11 -17.44 -6.86 3.84
CA GLU A 11 -17.44 -6.79 5.29
C GLU A 11 -16.24 -6.02 5.84
N VAL A 12 -15.09 -6.13 5.15
CA VAL A 12 -13.88 -5.43 5.53
C VAL A 12 -13.37 -4.67 4.31
N ALA A 13 -13.10 -3.39 4.51
CA ALA A 13 -12.57 -2.54 3.44
C ALA A 13 -11.25 -1.93 3.90
N ALA A 14 -10.26 -1.97 3.03
CA ALA A 14 -8.96 -1.39 3.28
C ALA A 14 -8.47 -0.70 2.02
N ALA A 15 -7.49 0.17 2.20
CA ALA A 15 -6.88 0.87 1.08
C ALA A 15 -5.39 0.98 1.30
N GLY A 16 -4.63 0.98 0.22
CA GLY A 16 -3.19 1.08 0.31
C GLY A 16 -2.60 1.80 -0.88
N GLY A 17 -1.30 1.99 -0.83
CA GLY A 17 -0.58 2.72 -1.85
C GLY A 17 0.65 1.99 -2.35
N VAL A 18 0.88 2.16 -3.65
CA VAL A 18 2.13 1.77 -4.28
C VAL A 18 2.86 3.08 -4.52
N VAL A 19 3.72 3.44 -3.58
CA VAL A 19 4.39 4.74 -3.59
C VAL A 19 5.68 4.61 -4.39
N VAL A 20 5.79 5.38 -5.45
CA VAL A 20 6.96 5.35 -6.33
C VAL A 20 7.73 6.66 -6.28
N ARG A 21 9.02 6.56 -6.56
CA ARG A 21 9.88 7.73 -6.76
C ARG A 21 10.85 7.46 -7.89
N GLU A 22 11.36 8.49 -8.50
CA GLU A 22 12.39 8.33 -9.51
C GLU A 22 13.72 8.00 -8.86
N ALA A 23 14.47 7.09 -9.48
CA ALA A 23 15.79 6.69 -9.00
C ALA A 23 16.63 6.28 -10.19
N GLY A 24 17.63 7.11 -10.50
CA GLY A 24 18.46 6.86 -11.67
C GLY A 24 17.63 6.82 -12.95
N GLU A 25 17.70 5.72 -13.68
CA GLU A 25 16.97 5.57 -14.94
C GLU A 25 15.60 4.92 -14.79
N GLY A 26 15.22 4.60 -13.57
CA GLY A 26 13.96 3.89 -13.34
C GLY A 26 13.22 4.45 -12.16
N ILE A 27 12.41 3.61 -11.57
CA ILE A 27 11.66 3.98 -10.38
C ILE A 27 11.97 3.02 -9.24
N GLU A 28 11.74 3.50 -8.04
CA GLU A 28 11.75 2.67 -6.85
C GLU A 28 10.38 2.73 -6.20
N VAL A 29 10.04 1.66 -5.52
CA VAL A 29 8.80 1.55 -4.76
C VAL A 29 9.15 1.26 -3.32
N VAL A 30 8.34 1.75 -2.38
CA VAL A 30 8.59 1.55 -0.97
C VAL A 30 7.82 0.34 -0.45
N LEU A 31 8.52 -0.51 0.30
CA LEU A 31 7.90 -1.62 1.03
C LEU A 31 8.05 -1.38 2.52
N VAL A 32 7.17 -1.97 3.29
CA VAL A 32 7.20 -1.91 4.74
C VAL A 32 7.43 -3.29 5.34
N HIS A 33 8.22 -3.34 6.39
CA HIS A 33 8.36 -4.54 7.20
C HIS A 33 7.48 -4.37 8.44
N ARG A 34 6.66 -5.37 8.71
CA ARG A 34 5.74 -5.34 9.85
C ARG A 34 6.24 -6.29 10.92
N PRO A 35 6.72 -5.78 12.06
CA PRO A 35 7.32 -6.64 13.09
C PRO A 35 6.36 -7.67 13.66
N ARG A 36 5.07 -7.31 13.76
CA ARG A 36 4.07 -8.21 14.29
C ARG A 36 3.91 -9.49 13.47
N TYR A 37 4.05 -9.37 12.14
CA TYR A 37 3.89 -10.49 11.23
C TYR A 37 5.21 -10.98 10.66
N ASP A 38 6.28 -10.25 10.92
CA ASP A 38 7.60 -10.50 10.33
C ASP A 38 7.50 -10.70 8.82
N ASP A 39 6.88 -9.74 8.15
CA ASP A 39 6.68 -9.81 6.70
C ASP A 39 7.00 -8.49 6.01
N TRP A 40 7.20 -8.59 4.71
CA TRP A 40 7.35 -7.43 3.83
C TRP A 40 6.10 -7.31 2.97
N SER A 41 5.57 -6.12 2.88
CA SER A 41 4.35 -5.89 2.12
C SER A 41 4.27 -4.47 1.60
N LEU A 42 3.33 -4.25 0.68
CA LEU A 42 2.91 -2.92 0.34
C LEU A 42 2.08 -2.35 1.50
N PRO A 43 2.21 -1.06 1.78
CA PRO A 43 1.50 -0.45 2.91
C PRO A 43 0.00 -0.34 2.66
N LYS A 44 -0.79 -0.68 3.65
CA LYS A 44 -2.26 -0.58 3.58
C LYS A 44 -2.85 -0.58 4.98
N GLY A 45 -4.10 -0.17 5.09
CA GLY A 45 -4.83 -0.24 6.34
C GLY A 45 -6.33 -0.13 6.13
N LYS A 46 -7.08 -0.40 7.17
CA LYS A 46 -8.54 -0.40 7.13
C LYS A 46 -9.10 1.01 7.08
N LEU A 47 -10.24 1.16 6.41
CA LEU A 47 -10.97 2.42 6.43
C LEU A 47 -11.49 2.70 7.83
N GLU A 48 -11.45 3.96 8.20
CA GLU A 48 -12.11 4.42 9.40
C GLU A 48 -13.57 4.79 9.08
N LYS A 49 -14.39 4.89 10.09
CA LYS A 49 -15.80 5.18 9.90
C LYS A 49 -15.97 6.49 9.14
N GLY A 50 -16.76 6.43 8.08
CA GLY A 50 -17.04 7.61 7.26
C GLY A 50 -15.94 7.99 6.28
N GLU A 51 -14.88 7.19 6.22
CA GLU A 51 -13.72 7.48 5.35
C GLU A 51 -13.90 6.83 4.00
N GLY A 52 -13.47 7.52 2.93
CA GLY A 52 -13.41 6.93 1.60
C GLY A 52 -12.11 6.18 1.39
N PHE A 53 -12.06 5.37 0.33
CA PHE A 53 -10.86 4.57 0.02
C PHE A 53 -9.63 5.44 -0.26
N GLU A 54 -9.80 6.47 -1.07
CA GLU A 54 -8.68 7.35 -1.43
C GLU A 54 -8.11 8.07 -0.21
N GLN A 55 -8.99 8.55 0.64
CA GLN A 55 -8.62 9.23 1.87
C GLN A 55 -7.88 8.28 2.82
N ALA A 56 -8.39 7.06 2.95
CA ALA A 56 -7.78 6.05 3.80
C ALA A 56 -6.39 5.68 3.30
N ALA A 57 -6.22 5.54 1.98
CA ALA A 57 -4.94 5.20 1.40
C ALA A 57 -3.89 6.26 1.74
N LEU A 58 -4.22 7.54 1.54
CA LEU A 58 -3.30 8.62 1.86
C LEU A 58 -2.97 8.70 3.35
N ARG A 59 -3.99 8.52 4.18
CA ARG A 59 -3.82 8.56 5.64
C ARG A 59 -2.92 7.44 6.14
N GLU A 60 -3.15 6.21 5.65
CA GLU A 60 -2.35 5.06 6.09
C GLU A 60 -0.87 5.22 5.71
N ILE A 61 -0.60 5.74 4.51
CA ILE A 61 0.77 6.00 4.08
C ILE A 61 1.44 7.01 5.01
N GLU A 62 0.71 8.07 5.36
CA GLU A 62 1.27 9.08 6.23
C GLU A 62 1.49 8.56 7.66
N GLU A 63 0.52 7.82 8.19
CA GLU A 63 0.64 7.27 9.55
C GLU A 63 1.75 6.23 9.66
N GLU A 64 1.86 5.35 8.70
CA GLU A 64 2.83 4.25 8.77
C GLU A 64 4.25 4.67 8.39
N MET A 65 4.37 5.59 7.45
CA MET A 65 5.67 5.91 6.88
C MET A 65 6.10 7.36 7.01
N GLY A 66 5.21 8.23 7.45
CA GLY A 66 5.51 9.66 7.54
C GLY A 66 5.65 10.34 6.20
N LEU A 67 5.09 9.74 5.14
CA LEU A 67 5.20 10.27 3.79
C LEU A 67 3.91 10.95 3.37
N SER A 68 4.03 12.19 2.88
CA SER A 68 2.91 12.89 2.26
C SER A 68 2.97 12.61 0.77
N CYS A 69 1.87 12.08 0.23
CA CYS A 69 1.82 11.63 -1.16
C CYS A 69 0.71 12.29 -1.93
N ARG A 70 0.87 12.32 -3.26
CA ARG A 70 -0.19 12.68 -4.18
C ARG A 70 -0.81 11.40 -4.71
N LEU A 71 -2.14 11.39 -4.73
CA LEU A 71 -2.88 10.25 -5.25
C LEU A 71 -2.75 10.17 -6.76
N GLY A 72 -2.46 8.98 -7.25
CA GLY A 72 -2.43 8.68 -8.67
C GLY A 72 -3.56 7.73 -9.05
N PRO A 73 -3.42 7.04 -10.17
CA PRO A 73 -4.49 6.16 -10.66
C PRO A 73 -4.71 4.97 -9.75
N GLU A 74 -5.95 4.51 -9.74
CA GLU A 74 -6.29 3.29 -9.01
C GLU A 74 -5.75 2.07 -9.76
N LEU A 75 -5.23 1.12 -8.99
CA LEU A 75 -4.71 -0.13 -9.52
C LEU A 75 -5.71 -1.26 -9.28
N GLU A 76 -5.34 -2.47 -9.67
CA GLU A 76 -6.23 -3.63 -9.51
C GLU A 76 -6.50 -3.91 -8.04
N PRO A 77 -7.76 -3.97 -7.62
CA PRO A 77 -8.07 -4.27 -6.22
C PRO A 77 -7.86 -5.74 -5.92
N ALA A 78 -7.63 -6.02 -4.63
CA ALA A 78 -7.58 -7.39 -4.14
C ALA A 78 -8.89 -7.70 -3.41
N THR A 79 -9.48 -8.83 -3.73
CA THR A 79 -10.67 -9.30 -3.02
C THR A 79 -10.43 -10.72 -2.55
N TYR A 80 -10.70 -10.97 -1.29
CA TYR A 80 -10.48 -12.30 -0.71
C TYR A 80 -11.24 -12.42 0.62
N LYS A 81 -11.21 -13.60 1.18
CA LYS A 81 -11.73 -13.81 2.55
C LYS A 81 -10.56 -13.74 3.51
N ASP A 82 -10.74 -12.99 4.60
CA ASP A 82 -9.69 -12.88 5.60
C ASP A 82 -9.68 -14.15 6.48
N GLN A 83 -8.78 -14.17 7.45
CA GLN A 83 -8.62 -15.34 8.34
C GLN A 83 -9.87 -15.65 9.15
N LYS A 84 -10.75 -14.68 9.32
CA LYS A 84 -12.01 -14.86 10.03
C LYS A 84 -13.17 -15.18 9.09
N GLY A 85 -12.90 -15.42 7.81
CA GLY A 85 -13.92 -15.76 6.83
C GLY A 85 -14.73 -14.58 6.32
N ARG A 86 -14.33 -13.36 6.63
CA ARG A 86 -15.07 -12.16 6.19
C ARG A 86 -14.63 -11.76 4.79
N SER A 87 -15.59 -11.30 3.99
CA SER A 87 -15.26 -10.77 2.67
C SER A 87 -14.47 -9.47 2.83
N LYS A 88 -13.40 -9.35 2.08
CA LYS A 88 -12.51 -8.20 2.20
C LYS A 88 -12.13 -7.67 0.84
N ILE A 89 -12.10 -6.35 0.72
CA ILE A 89 -11.54 -5.68 -0.45
C ILE A 89 -10.41 -4.75 0.01
N VAL A 90 -9.35 -4.73 -0.76
CA VAL A 90 -8.27 -3.75 -0.61
C VAL A 90 -8.16 -3.02 -1.93
N ARG A 91 -8.37 -1.71 -1.92
CA ARG A 91 -8.20 -0.89 -3.11
C ARG A 91 -6.84 -0.22 -3.07
N TRP A 92 -6.15 -0.27 -4.18
CA TRP A 92 -4.76 0.17 -4.29
C TRP A 92 -4.65 1.36 -5.23
N TYR A 93 -3.76 2.29 -4.88
CA TYR A 93 -3.53 3.49 -5.69
C TYR A 93 -2.04 3.68 -5.88
N ARG A 94 -1.65 3.99 -7.11
CA ARG A 94 -0.29 4.44 -7.35
C ARG A 94 -0.16 5.84 -6.77
N MET A 95 0.95 6.13 -6.09
CA MET A 95 1.19 7.41 -5.46
C MET A 95 2.59 7.88 -5.73
N GLU A 96 2.77 9.19 -5.65
CA GLU A 96 4.09 9.81 -5.73
C GLU A 96 4.25 10.71 -4.51
N LEU A 97 5.50 10.97 -4.13
CA LEU A 97 5.77 11.90 -3.04
C LEU A 97 5.23 13.28 -3.42
N ALA A 98 4.52 13.92 -2.49
CA ALA A 98 3.91 15.22 -2.76
C ALA A 98 4.95 16.29 -3.09
N ASP A 99 6.12 16.16 -2.50
CA ASP A 99 7.22 17.09 -2.76
C ASP A 99 8.32 16.33 -3.51
N SER A 100 8.08 16.12 -4.81
CA SER A 100 9.02 15.41 -5.65
C SER A 100 10.32 16.20 -5.78
N GLY A 101 11.43 15.53 -5.58
CA GLY A 101 12.74 16.16 -5.59
C GLY A 101 13.28 16.53 -4.23
N ALA A 102 12.44 16.54 -3.21
CA ALA A 102 12.90 16.70 -1.83
C ALA A 102 13.21 15.34 -1.23
N GLU A 103 14.19 15.31 -0.35
CA GLU A 103 14.46 14.11 0.43
C GLU A 103 13.29 13.87 1.38
N PRO A 104 12.73 12.66 1.42
CA PRO A 104 11.73 12.36 2.43
C PRO A 104 12.32 12.48 3.82
N PRO A 105 11.51 12.82 4.84
CA PRO A 105 12.03 12.86 6.21
C PRO A 105 12.53 11.49 6.64
N PRO A 106 13.47 11.43 7.58
CA PRO A 106 13.93 10.15 8.11
C PRO A 106 12.75 9.35 8.66
N PHE A 107 12.70 8.06 8.33
CA PHE A 107 11.64 7.20 8.83
C PHE A 107 11.84 6.94 10.33
N GLU A 108 10.74 7.05 11.08
CA GLU A 108 10.74 6.69 12.50
C GLU A 108 9.93 5.41 12.68
N PRO A 109 10.54 4.34 13.20
CA PRO A 109 9.80 3.11 13.46
C PRO A 109 8.63 3.32 14.41
N ASN A 110 7.59 2.54 14.18
CA ASN A 110 6.40 2.57 15.02
C ASN A 110 5.91 1.13 15.27
N ASP A 111 4.79 0.98 15.98
CA ASP A 111 4.29 -0.34 16.35
C ASP A 111 3.88 -1.19 15.14
N GLU A 112 3.52 -0.56 14.04
CA GLU A 112 3.04 -1.26 12.86
C GLU A 112 4.14 -1.53 11.85
N VAL A 113 5.12 -0.62 11.74
CA VAL A 113 6.19 -0.70 10.74
C VAL A 113 7.52 -0.36 11.40
N ASP A 114 8.48 -1.25 11.31
CA ASP A 114 9.78 -1.03 11.90
C ASP A 114 10.89 -0.73 10.88
N GLU A 115 10.63 -0.97 9.60
CA GLU A 115 11.61 -0.72 8.55
C GLU A 115 10.94 -0.39 7.23
N LEU A 116 11.53 0.53 6.48
CA LEU A 116 11.12 0.81 5.10
C LEU A 116 12.27 0.45 4.18
N ARG A 117 11.94 -0.01 2.96
CA ARG A 117 12.93 -0.17 1.91
C ARG A 117 12.41 0.38 0.60
N TRP A 118 13.24 1.13 -0.06
CA TRP A 118 13.00 1.59 -1.43
C TRP A 118 13.74 0.64 -2.36
N LEU A 119 13.01 0.00 -3.25
CA LEU A 119 13.57 -1.03 -4.14
C LEU A 119 13.04 -0.84 -5.55
N SER A 120 13.77 -1.35 -6.54
CA SER A 120 13.20 -1.44 -7.87
C SER A 120 11.96 -2.32 -7.81
N PRO A 121 11.01 -2.16 -8.73
CA PRO A 121 9.83 -3.04 -8.73
C PRO A 121 10.18 -4.51 -8.79
N ALA A 122 11.22 -4.89 -9.55
CA ALA A 122 11.66 -6.29 -9.64
C ALA A 122 12.16 -6.81 -8.30
N ALA A 123 13.01 -6.04 -7.62
CA ALA A 123 13.54 -6.45 -6.31
C ALA A 123 12.44 -6.49 -5.26
N ALA A 124 11.52 -5.53 -5.32
CA ALA A 124 10.39 -5.50 -4.40
C ALA A 124 9.49 -6.73 -4.59
N ALA A 125 9.25 -7.12 -5.84
CA ALA A 125 8.43 -8.30 -6.14
C ALA A 125 9.04 -9.58 -5.57
N GLU A 126 10.37 -9.65 -5.50
CA GLU A 126 11.04 -10.80 -4.92
C GLU A 126 10.95 -10.82 -3.39
N LEU A 127 10.86 -9.64 -2.78
CA LEU A 127 10.89 -9.53 -1.33
C LEU A 127 9.51 -9.69 -0.66
N VAL A 128 8.44 -9.25 -1.32
CA VAL A 128 7.12 -9.29 -0.70
C VAL A 128 6.64 -10.71 -0.44
N ASP A 129 5.92 -10.87 0.63
CA ASP A 129 5.43 -12.17 1.07
C ASP A 129 4.05 -12.54 0.52
N TYR A 130 3.39 -11.62 -0.19
CA TYR A 130 2.03 -11.81 -0.67
C TYR A 130 1.96 -11.77 -2.18
N GLU A 131 1.28 -12.77 -2.75
CA GLU A 131 1.15 -12.90 -4.21
C GLU A 131 0.46 -11.69 -4.83
N HIS A 132 -0.56 -11.17 -4.17
CA HIS A 132 -1.26 -10.01 -4.71
C HIS A 132 -0.34 -8.79 -4.83
N ASP A 133 0.49 -8.56 -3.81
CA ASP A 133 1.46 -7.48 -3.84
C ASP A 133 2.44 -7.68 -5.00
N ARG A 134 2.88 -8.92 -5.19
CA ARG A 134 3.80 -9.26 -6.27
C ARG A 134 3.21 -8.96 -7.64
N LEU A 135 1.92 -9.28 -7.82
CA LEU A 135 1.23 -9.00 -9.09
C LEU A 135 1.14 -7.50 -9.37
N LEU A 136 0.86 -6.70 -8.34
CA LEU A 136 0.84 -5.26 -8.50
C LEU A 136 2.21 -4.72 -8.92
N LEU A 137 3.27 -5.24 -8.29
CA LEU A 137 4.63 -4.82 -8.60
C LEU A 137 5.05 -5.21 -10.01
N HIS A 138 4.67 -6.39 -10.46
CA HIS A 138 4.91 -6.79 -11.86
C HIS A 138 4.18 -5.89 -12.83
N GLY A 139 3.00 -5.42 -12.47
CA GLY A 139 2.26 -4.46 -13.28
C GLY A 139 3.01 -3.15 -13.47
N LEU A 140 3.75 -2.71 -12.46
CA LEU A 140 4.58 -1.52 -12.58
C LEU A 140 5.70 -1.70 -13.59
N GLU A 141 6.32 -2.86 -13.59
CA GLU A 141 7.41 -3.16 -14.51
C GLU A 141 6.94 -3.15 -15.97
N SER A 142 5.84 -3.86 -16.24
CA SER A 142 5.33 -3.98 -17.59
C SER A 142 4.47 -2.81 -18.00
N GLY A 143 3.92 -2.13 -17.04
CA GLY A 143 3.02 -1.03 -17.28
C GLY A 143 3.69 0.20 -17.82
N SER A 144 4.97 0.31 -17.72
CA SER A 144 5.77 1.37 -18.31
C SER A 144 5.06 2.71 -18.34
N ALA A 145 4.28 2.92 -17.44
CA ALA A 145 3.47 4.10 -17.62
C ALA A 145 3.97 5.28 -17.05
#